data_f429f8be02c834ba543331ee82e1f106
#
_entry.id   f429f8be02c834ba543331ee82e1f106
#
_cell.length_a   1.000
_cell.length_b   1.000
_cell.length_c   1.000
_cell.angle_alpha   90.00
_cell.angle_beta   90.00
_cell.angle_gamma   90.00
#
_symmetry.space_group_name_H-M   'P 1'
#
loop_
_entity.id
_entity.type
_entity.pdbx_description
1 polymer ?
#
loop_
_entity_poly.entity_id
_entity_poly.type
_entity_poly.pdbx_seq_one_letter_code
_entity_poly.pdbx_strand_id
1 'polypeptide(L)' 'MFNIGDIIELTQDVMFYDKGLICQVVEIDEDNSNYGWVKLLKYYDGKKASGQKKHANLTLFKLVRRNGFYV' A
#
# COMPACT_ATOMS: atom_id res chain seq x y z
N MET A 1 -7.32 9.24 5.44
CA MET A 1 -7.76 8.34 4.38
C MET A 1 -6.84 8.46 3.19
N PHE A 2 -6.58 7.35 2.51
CA PHE A 2 -5.70 7.35 1.34
C PHE A 2 -6.44 7.74 0.08
N ASN A 3 -5.67 8.19 -0.92
CA ASN A 3 -6.17 8.45 -2.26
C ASN A 3 -5.50 7.49 -3.24
N ILE A 4 -6.14 7.26 -4.37
CA ILE A 4 -5.54 6.45 -5.44
C ILE A 4 -4.22 7.09 -5.85
N GLY A 5 -3.17 6.28 -5.94
CA GLY A 5 -1.82 6.71 -6.26
C GLY A 5 -0.93 6.98 -5.06
N ASP A 6 -1.48 7.04 -3.85
CA ASP A 6 -0.68 7.24 -2.65
C ASP A 6 0.30 6.10 -2.44
N ILE A 7 1.49 6.43 -1.95
CA ILE A 7 2.49 5.45 -1.55
C ILE A 7 2.33 5.23 -0.05
N ILE A 8 2.18 3.98 0.33
CA ILE A 8 1.88 3.58 1.70
C ILE A 8 2.81 2.48 2.17
N GLU A 9 2.98 2.35 3.47
CA GLU A 9 3.89 1.39 4.07
C GLU A 9 3.15 0.56 5.11
N LEU A 10 3.33 -0.76 5.05
CA LEU A 10 2.74 -1.69 6.02
C LEU A 10 3.37 -1.46 7.40
N THR A 11 2.53 -1.30 8.42
CA THR A 11 2.99 -0.92 9.76
C THR A 11 3.20 -2.10 10.70
N GLN A 12 2.83 -3.30 10.29
CA GLN A 12 2.97 -4.50 11.10
C GLN A 12 3.10 -5.73 10.21
N ASP A 13 3.62 -6.80 10.77
CA ASP A 13 3.70 -8.07 10.04
C ASP A 13 2.29 -8.63 9.83
N VAL A 14 2.05 -9.19 8.66
CA VAL A 14 0.85 -9.93 8.35
C VAL A 14 1.26 -11.29 7.79
N MET A 15 0.29 -12.16 7.46
CA MET A 15 0.56 -13.55 7.17
C MET A 15 1.66 -13.77 6.12
N PHE A 16 1.67 -13.01 5.03
CA PHE A 16 2.61 -13.22 3.94
C PHE A 16 3.59 -12.08 3.73
N TYR A 17 3.51 -11.02 4.51
CA TYR A 17 4.32 -9.81 4.28
C TYR A 17 4.80 -9.24 5.59
N ASP A 18 6.03 -8.71 5.57
CA ASP A 18 6.63 -8.10 6.74
C ASP A 18 6.37 -6.60 6.80
N LYS A 19 6.35 -6.07 8.02
CA LYS A 19 6.35 -4.64 8.27
C LYS A 19 7.39 -3.96 7.40
N GLY A 20 7.01 -2.85 6.78
CA GLY A 20 7.90 -2.10 5.90
C GLY A 20 7.63 -2.31 4.42
N LEU A 21 6.69 -3.20 4.06
CA LEU A 21 6.30 -3.38 2.66
C LEU A 21 5.76 -2.06 2.11
N ILE A 22 6.29 -1.63 0.98
CA ILE A 22 5.88 -0.39 0.30
C ILE A 22 4.94 -0.74 -0.85
N CYS A 23 3.80 -0.08 -0.87
CA CYS A 23 2.76 -0.31 -1.87
C CYS A 23 2.25 1.01 -2.42
N GLN A 24 1.54 0.92 -3.53
CA GLN A 24 0.81 2.06 -4.08
C GLN A 24 -0.68 1.71 -4.14
N VAL A 25 -1.53 2.62 -3.68
CA VAL A 25 -2.98 2.44 -3.74
C VAL A 25 -3.42 2.56 -5.20
N VAL A 26 -4.08 1.52 -5.72
CA VAL A 26 -4.57 1.53 -7.10
C VAL A 26 -6.08 1.60 -7.18
N GLU A 27 -6.77 1.17 -6.13
CA GLU A 27 -8.23 1.22 -6.08
C GLU A 27 -8.68 1.20 -4.62
N ILE A 28 -9.77 1.90 -4.33
CA ILE A 28 -10.38 1.89 -2.98
C ILE A 28 -11.79 1.34 -3.14
N ASP A 29 -12.18 0.39 -2.28
CA ASP A 29 -13.47 -0.25 -2.37
C ASP A 29 -14.58 0.78 -2.14
N GLU A 30 -15.62 0.72 -2.98
CA GLU A 30 -16.74 1.67 -2.89
C GLU A 30 -17.54 1.49 -1.60
N ASP A 31 -17.72 0.27 -1.18
CA ASP A 31 -18.57 -0.05 -0.03
C ASP A 31 -17.82 -0.05 1.29
N ASN A 32 -16.49 -0.02 1.28
CA ASN A 32 -15.71 0.04 2.50
C ASN A 32 -14.33 0.63 2.22
N SER A 33 -14.18 1.91 2.49
CA SER A 33 -12.95 2.65 2.20
C SER A 33 -11.75 2.22 3.06
N ASN A 34 -11.96 1.34 4.03
CA ASN A 34 -10.85 0.75 4.80
C ASN A 34 -10.15 -0.36 4.03
N TYR A 35 -10.69 -0.76 2.88
CA TYR A 35 -10.12 -1.81 2.04
C TYR A 35 -9.91 -1.29 0.63
N GLY A 36 -8.98 -1.90 -0.08
CA GLY A 36 -8.74 -1.56 -1.47
C GLY A 36 -7.66 -2.43 -2.08
N TRP A 37 -7.28 -2.11 -3.29
CA TRP A 37 -6.24 -2.83 -4.01
C TRP A 37 -4.96 -2.03 -3.99
N VAL A 38 -3.86 -2.70 -3.75
CA VAL A 38 -2.54 -2.08 -3.72
C VAL A 38 -1.61 -2.83 -4.66
N LYS A 39 -0.65 -2.09 -5.22
CA LYS A 39 0.41 -2.64 -6.05
C LYS A 39 1.66 -2.74 -5.20
N LEU A 40 2.28 -3.91 -5.16
CA LEU A 40 3.49 -4.13 -4.36
C LEU A 40 4.68 -3.50 -5.07
N LEU A 41 5.38 -2.58 -4.41
CA LEU A 41 6.50 -1.87 -4.99
C LEU A 41 7.86 -2.34 -4.47
N LYS A 42 7.99 -2.47 -3.15
CA LYS A 42 9.29 -2.78 -2.54
C LYS A 42 9.09 -3.52 -1.24
N TYR A 43 9.88 -4.56 -1.00
CA TYR A 43 9.84 -5.30 0.25
C TYR A 43 10.60 -4.56 1.35
N TYR A 44 10.42 -5.02 2.61
CA TYR A 44 11.00 -4.38 3.78
C TYR A 44 12.52 -4.25 3.72
N ASP A 45 13.18 -5.15 2.99
CA ASP A 45 14.65 -5.16 2.85
C ASP A 45 15.14 -4.30 1.68
N GLY A 46 14.25 -3.57 1.02
CA GLY A 46 14.57 -2.70 -0.09
C GLY A 46 14.55 -3.39 -1.45
N LYS A 47 14.31 -4.68 -1.50
CA LYS A 47 14.24 -5.40 -2.77
C LYS A 47 12.96 -5.04 -3.50
N LYS A 48 13.06 -4.86 -4.81
CA LYS A 48 11.95 -4.50 -5.66
C LYS A 48 10.93 -5.65 -5.71
N ALA A 49 9.66 -5.32 -5.52
CA ALA A 49 8.59 -6.30 -5.65
C ALA A 49 8.14 -6.40 -7.11
N SER A 50 7.29 -7.41 -7.37
CA SER A 50 6.88 -7.74 -8.75
C SER A 50 5.87 -6.76 -9.36
N GLY A 51 5.31 -5.86 -8.57
CA GLY A 51 4.22 -5.00 -9.03
C GLY A 51 2.87 -5.69 -9.00
N GLN A 52 2.79 -6.85 -8.35
CA GLN A 52 1.55 -7.60 -8.23
C GLN A 52 0.52 -6.82 -7.42
N LYS A 53 -0.75 -6.92 -7.82
CA LYS A 53 -1.84 -6.28 -7.08
C LYS A 53 -2.40 -7.23 -6.04
N LYS A 54 -2.71 -6.70 -4.87
CA LYS A 54 -3.31 -7.44 -3.77
C LYS A 54 -4.44 -6.63 -3.14
N HIS A 55 -5.50 -7.31 -2.74
CA HIS A 55 -6.55 -6.68 -1.94
C HIS A 55 -6.08 -6.59 -0.49
N ALA A 56 -6.21 -5.45 0.13
CA ALA A 56 -5.59 -5.19 1.42
C ALA A 56 -6.49 -4.38 2.35
N ASN A 57 -6.28 -4.60 3.64
CA ASN A 57 -6.85 -3.76 4.69
C ASN A 57 -5.97 -2.52 4.83
N LEU A 58 -6.43 -1.40 4.33
CA LEU A 58 -5.66 -0.16 4.27
C LEU A 58 -5.38 0.43 5.65
N THR A 59 -6.13 0.03 6.68
CA THR A 59 -5.90 0.52 8.05
C THR A 59 -4.59 0.01 8.64
N LEU A 60 -3.98 -0.98 8.03
CA LEU A 60 -2.70 -1.53 8.48
C LEU A 60 -1.50 -0.78 7.90
N PHE A 61 -1.75 0.25 7.13
CA PHE A 61 -0.72 1.01 6.44
C PHE A 61 -0.67 2.45 6.92
N LYS A 62 0.48 3.09 6.72
CA LYS A 62 0.63 4.53 6.94
C LYS A 62 1.01 5.20 5.64
N LEU A 63 0.67 6.47 5.51
CA LEU A 63 1.01 7.26 4.33
C LEU A 63 2.52 7.55 4.34
N VAL A 64 3.18 7.26 3.22
CA VAL A 64 4.57 7.63 3.01
C VAL A 64 4.63 8.85 2.12
N ARG A 65 3.85 8.86 1.05
CA ARG A 65 3.91 9.92 0.05
C ARG A 65 2.60 10.02 -0.71
N ARG A 66 2.09 11.24 -0.85
CA ARG A 66 0.85 11.47 -1.58
C ARG A 66 1.14 11.63 -3.06
N ASN A 67 0.40 10.88 -3.86
CA ASN A 67 0.56 10.95 -5.30
C ASN A 67 0.14 12.34 -5.80
N GLY A 68 0.93 12.88 -6.73
CA GLY A 68 0.60 14.16 -7.33
C GLY A 68 1.06 15.39 -6.56
N PHE A 69 1.63 15.19 -5.38
CA PHE A 69 2.11 16.30 -4.59
C PHE A 69 3.61 16.41 -4.48
N TYR A 70 4.27 15.68 -5.31
CA TYR A 70 5.66 15.78 -5.33
C TYR A 70 6.11 15.86 -6.66
N VAL A 71 5.70 16.71 -7.25
CA VAL A 71 6.20 17.00 -8.56
C VAL A 71 7.28 18.02 -8.46
#